data_9a79ce91fa9894a08161acc525112fe5
#
_entry.id   9a79ce91fa9894a08161acc525112fe5
#
_cell.length_a   1.000
_cell.length_b   1.000
_cell.length_c   1.000
_cell.angle_alpha   90.00
_cell.angle_beta   90.00
_cell.angle_gamma   90.00
#
_symmetry.space_group_name_H-M   'P 1'
#
loop_
_entity.id
_entity.type
_entity.pdbx_description
1 polymer ?
#
loop_
_entity_poly.entity_id
_entity_poly.type
_entity_poly.pdbx_seq_one_letter_code
_entity_poly.pdbx_strand_id
1 'polypeptide(L)'
;MNRLFKNLITVFGVASLIASCTKTPEACFTVDKGKTAKVNEEINYDASCSKDADSYSWDFGDGTTGSGSPAKHKYPNVGNYNIVLTAHHSSKSATISQTITITQ
;
A
#
# COMPACT_ATOMS: atom_id res chain seq x y z
N MET A 1 1.81 -48.61 -18.85
CA MET A 1 1.83 -48.10 -18.69
C MET A 1 1.61 -47.40 -18.37
N ASN A 2 1.65 -47.41 -18.40
CA ASN A 2 1.39 -46.63 -18.07
C ASN A 2 1.53 -45.82 -17.73
N ARG A 3 1.57 -45.75 -17.79
CA ARG A 3 1.81 -44.93 -17.51
C ARG A 3 1.65 -44.01 -17.45
N LEU A 4 1.74 -43.79 -17.48
CA LEU A 4 1.44 -42.83 -17.41
C LEU A 4 1.35 -42.11 -17.04
N PHE A 5 1.29 -42.21 -17.11
CA PHE A 5 0.91 -41.33 -16.73
C PHE A 5 1.28 -40.79 -16.15
N LYS A 6 1.19 -41.09 -16.07
CA LYS A 6 1.45 -40.59 -15.53
C LYS A 6 1.82 -39.80 -15.36
N ASN A 7 2.03 -39.61 -15.63
CA ASN A 7 2.39 -38.77 -15.56
C ASN A 7 2.18 -37.90 -15.46
N LEU A 8 1.88 -37.78 -15.50
CA LEU A 8 1.63 -36.87 -15.45
C LEU A 8 1.51 -36.23 -14.74
N ILE A 9 1.13 -36.60 -14.60
CA ILE A 9 0.87 -35.88 -13.79
C ILE A 9 1.57 -35.00 -13.22
N THR A 10 2.16 -35.03 -13.22
CA THR A 10 2.86 -34.23 -12.81
C THR A 10 2.81 -33.01 -13.13
N VAL A 11 2.48 -32.86 -13.64
CA VAL A 11 2.31 -31.82 -14.05
C VAL A 11 1.62 -30.94 -13.34
N PHE A 12 0.99 -30.99 -12.67
CA PHE A 12 0.26 -30.19 -12.08
C PHE A 12 0.92 -29.39 -11.10
N GLY A 13 1.95 -29.56 -10.40
CA GLY A 13 2.68 -28.78 -9.51
C GLY A 13 3.31 -27.58 -10.16
N VAL A 14 3.50 -27.67 -11.39
CA VAL A 14 4.06 -26.57 -12.17
C VAL A 14 3.18 -25.34 -12.10
N ALA A 15 1.90 -25.53 -12.15
CA ALA A 15 0.99 -24.39 -12.07
C ALA A 15 1.14 -23.67 -10.73
N SER A 16 1.39 -24.42 -9.67
CA SER A 16 1.61 -23.79 -8.36
C SER A 16 2.82 -22.90 -8.35
N LEU A 17 3.86 -23.31 -9.05
CA LEU A 17 5.08 -22.53 -9.09
C LEU A 17 4.85 -21.16 -9.70
N ILE A 18 4.02 -21.11 -10.71
CA ILE A 18 3.70 -19.83 -11.34
C ILE A 18 3.05 -18.90 -10.34
N ALA A 19 2.10 -19.39 -9.55
CA ALA A 19 1.44 -18.57 -8.56
C ALA A 19 2.44 -18.05 -7.53
N SER A 20 3.46 -18.84 -7.18
CA SER A 20 4.42 -18.41 -6.17
C SER A 20 5.35 -17.30 -6.64
N CYS A 21 5.35 -16.95 -7.92
CA CYS A 21 6.19 -15.87 -8.43
C CYS A 21 5.62 -14.49 -8.13
N THR A 22 4.36 -14.39 -7.73
CA THR A 22 3.73 -13.10 -7.44
C THR A 22 3.71 -12.87 -5.95
N LYS A 23 4.36 -11.81 -5.52
CA LYS A 23 4.42 -11.46 -4.11
C LYS A 23 3.30 -10.51 -3.75
N THR A 24 2.80 -10.64 -2.53
CA THR A 24 1.86 -9.69 -1.96
C THR A 24 2.67 -8.59 -1.30
N PRO A 25 2.39 -7.33 -1.60
CA PRO A 25 3.13 -6.24 -0.97
C PRO A 25 2.78 -6.09 0.50
N GLU A 26 3.66 -5.41 1.24
CA GLU A 26 3.40 -5.01 2.61
C GLU A 26 3.36 -3.50 2.65
N ALA A 27 2.25 -2.94 3.08
CA ALA A 27 2.09 -1.50 3.14
C ALA A 27 2.65 -0.96 4.44
N CYS A 28 3.42 0.13 4.35
CA CYS A 28 4.01 0.80 5.50
C CYS A 28 4.25 2.25 5.11
N PHE A 29 3.97 3.19 6.01
CA PHE A 29 4.35 4.58 5.75
C PHE A 29 4.64 5.34 7.03
N THR A 30 5.40 6.40 6.88
CA THR A 30 5.72 7.32 7.96
C THR A 30 5.24 8.72 7.59
N VAL A 31 4.99 9.52 8.61
CA VAL A 31 4.50 10.90 8.46
C VAL A 31 5.53 11.79 9.14
N ASP A 32 6.06 12.79 8.42
CA ASP A 32 7.12 13.64 8.96
C ASP A 32 6.67 14.47 10.16
N LYS A 33 5.38 14.77 10.26
CA LYS A 33 4.82 15.51 11.40
C LYS A 33 4.34 14.60 12.53
N GLY A 34 4.46 13.28 12.37
CA GLY A 34 3.95 12.36 13.36
C GLY A 34 2.44 12.27 13.30
N LYS A 35 1.78 12.40 14.46
CA LYS A 35 0.33 12.20 14.54
C LYS A 35 -0.47 13.49 14.61
N THR A 36 0.20 14.64 14.66
CA THR A 36 -0.48 15.94 14.72
C THR A 36 0.21 16.92 13.80
N ALA A 37 -0.57 17.82 13.24
CA ALA A 37 -0.06 18.93 12.43
C ALA A 37 -1.06 20.08 12.51
N LYS A 38 -0.70 21.20 11.92
CA LYS A 38 -1.56 22.36 11.92
C LYS A 38 -2.26 22.52 10.58
N VAL A 39 -3.33 23.30 10.59
CA VAL A 39 -4.04 23.61 9.33
C VAL A 39 -3.06 24.25 8.35
N ASN A 40 -3.16 23.85 7.09
CA ASN A 40 -2.35 24.36 5.97
C ASN A 40 -0.86 24.11 6.11
N GLU A 41 -0.44 23.30 7.07
CA GLU A 41 0.94 22.86 7.18
C GLU A 41 1.19 21.71 6.19
N GLU A 42 2.28 21.79 5.43
CA GLU A 42 2.61 20.73 4.48
C GLU A 42 3.10 19.49 5.21
N ILE A 43 2.49 18.36 4.92
CA ILE A 43 2.80 17.09 5.53
C ILE A 43 3.33 16.15 4.46
N ASN A 44 4.43 15.47 4.76
CA ASN A 44 5.03 14.49 3.85
C ASN A 44 4.73 13.10 4.34
N TYR A 45 4.23 12.26 3.44
CA TYR A 45 3.92 10.86 3.68
C TYR A 45 4.89 10.03 2.87
N ASP A 46 5.65 9.18 3.52
CA ASP A 46 6.71 8.41 2.89
C ASP A 46 6.41 6.93 3.02
N ALA A 47 6.22 6.26 1.90
CA ALA A 47 5.90 4.84 1.86
C ALA A 47 7.12 3.96 1.63
N SER A 48 8.33 4.50 1.75
CA SER A 48 9.56 3.74 1.45
C SER A 48 9.79 2.56 2.37
N CYS A 49 9.13 2.50 3.53
CA CYS A 49 9.20 1.33 4.40
C CYS A 49 8.35 0.16 3.90
N SER A 50 7.49 0.37 2.90
CA SER A 50 6.71 -0.72 2.29
C SER A 50 7.63 -1.70 1.59
N LYS A 51 7.18 -2.96 1.46
CA LYS A 51 7.97 -4.01 0.82
C LYS A 51 7.22 -4.58 -0.36
N ASP A 52 7.99 -4.95 -1.40
CA ASP A 52 7.46 -5.63 -2.57
C ASP A 52 6.34 -4.84 -3.26
N ALA A 53 6.43 -3.51 -3.27
CA ALA A 53 5.44 -2.65 -3.89
C ALA A 53 6.02 -1.96 -5.11
N ASP A 54 5.21 -1.81 -6.15
CA ASP A 54 5.59 -1.11 -7.38
C ASP A 54 5.04 0.30 -7.42
N SER A 55 3.90 0.53 -6.77
CA SER A 55 3.25 1.83 -6.79
C SER A 55 2.41 2.03 -5.55
N TYR A 56 1.98 3.27 -5.33
CA TYR A 56 1.30 3.67 -4.10
C TYR A 56 0.13 4.58 -4.43
N SER A 57 -0.97 4.38 -3.71
CA SER A 57 -2.14 5.26 -3.78
C SER A 57 -2.49 5.71 -2.37
N TRP A 58 -2.96 6.94 -2.24
CA TRP A 58 -3.27 7.54 -0.96
C TRP A 58 -4.71 8.04 -0.95
N ASP A 59 -5.37 7.84 0.18
CA ASP A 59 -6.62 8.51 0.52
C ASP A 59 -6.33 9.30 1.79
N PHE A 60 -6.45 10.63 1.71
CA PHE A 60 -6.06 11.49 2.82
C PHE A 60 -7.17 11.70 3.84
N GLY A 61 -8.35 11.14 3.59
CA GLY A 61 -9.42 11.19 4.56
C GLY A 61 -10.25 12.47 4.55
N ASP A 62 -9.94 13.39 3.65
CA ASP A 62 -10.67 14.65 3.50
C ASP A 62 -11.39 14.74 2.15
N GLY A 63 -11.55 13.60 1.47
CA GLY A 63 -12.13 13.57 0.15
C GLY A 63 -11.13 13.72 -0.98
N THR A 64 -9.86 13.87 -0.67
CA THR A 64 -8.81 13.98 -1.68
C THR A 64 -7.94 12.74 -1.70
N THR A 65 -7.29 12.50 -2.83
CA THR A 65 -6.43 11.34 -3.04
C THR A 65 -5.10 11.77 -3.64
N GLY A 66 -4.12 10.87 -3.60
CA GLY A 66 -2.83 11.11 -4.19
C GLY A 66 -2.18 9.82 -4.62
N SER A 67 -0.96 9.93 -5.17
CA SER A 67 -0.20 8.77 -5.61
C SER A 67 1.29 9.03 -5.47
N GLY A 68 2.07 7.94 -5.50
CA GLY A 68 3.52 8.01 -5.43
C GLY A 68 4.04 8.07 -4.01
N SER A 69 5.35 8.16 -3.88
CA SER A 69 6.03 8.28 -2.59
C SER A 69 7.35 9.03 -2.80
N PRO A 70 7.61 10.07 -2.02
CA PRO A 70 6.74 10.63 -0.99
C PRO A 70 5.55 11.39 -1.58
N ALA A 71 4.46 11.48 -0.82
CA ALA A 71 3.30 12.29 -1.16
C ALA A 71 3.22 13.46 -0.20
N LYS A 72 2.63 14.56 -0.65
CA LYS A 72 2.49 15.77 0.15
C LYS A 72 1.02 16.17 0.22
N HIS A 73 0.60 16.67 1.37
CA HIS A 73 -0.78 17.08 1.54
C HIS A 73 -0.90 18.13 2.64
N LYS A 74 -1.90 19.00 2.51
CA LYS A 74 -2.26 19.99 3.50
C LYS A 74 -3.75 19.85 3.80
N TYR A 75 -4.11 20.04 5.07
CA TYR A 75 -5.52 20.02 5.48
C TYR A 75 -5.94 21.43 5.82
N PRO A 76 -6.98 21.95 5.16
CA PRO A 76 -7.41 23.32 5.42
C PRO A 76 -8.25 23.49 6.69
N ASN A 77 -8.76 22.38 7.25
CA ASN A 77 -9.65 22.44 8.41
C ASN A 77 -9.13 21.55 9.53
N VAL A 78 -9.41 21.95 10.77
CA VAL A 78 -9.09 21.11 11.92
C VAL A 78 -9.94 19.85 11.88
N GLY A 79 -9.44 18.79 12.48
CA GLY A 79 -10.16 17.52 12.56
C GLY A 79 -9.23 16.35 12.66
N ASN A 80 -9.83 15.17 12.75
CA ASN A 80 -9.11 13.90 12.71
C ASN A 80 -9.34 13.29 11.34
N TYR A 81 -8.25 12.92 10.66
CA TYR A 81 -8.32 12.39 9.31
C TYR A 81 -7.66 11.03 9.29
N ASN A 82 -8.32 10.07 8.66
CA ASN A 82 -7.79 8.73 8.51
C ASN A 82 -7.11 8.62 7.16
N ILE A 83 -5.80 8.42 7.17
CA ILE A 83 -5.01 8.32 5.94
C ILE A 83 -4.85 6.85 5.63
N VAL A 84 -5.19 6.46 4.40
CA VAL A 84 -5.04 5.08 3.94
C VAL A 84 -4.03 5.04 2.80
N LEU A 85 -3.02 4.20 2.98
CA LEU A 85 -2.06 3.90 1.92
C LEU A 85 -2.42 2.55 1.32
N THR A 86 -2.48 2.47 0.00
CA THR A 86 -2.57 1.21 -0.72
C THR A 86 -1.26 1.02 -1.48
N ALA A 87 -0.58 -0.07 -1.18
CA ALA A 87 0.64 -0.46 -1.89
C ALA A 87 0.24 -1.52 -2.92
N HIS A 88 0.71 -1.37 -4.14
CA HIS A 88 0.34 -2.23 -5.26
C HIS A 88 1.54 -2.98 -5.80
N HIS A 89 1.32 -4.24 -6.17
CA HIS A 89 2.31 -5.05 -6.88
C HIS A 89 1.57 -5.97 -7.85
N SER A 90 1.69 -5.70 -9.15
CA SER A 90 0.92 -6.42 -10.17
C SER A 90 -0.58 -6.35 -9.84
N SER A 91 -1.25 -7.49 -9.74
CA SER A 91 -2.67 -7.53 -9.42
C SER A 91 -2.94 -7.58 -7.92
N LYS A 92 -1.91 -7.52 -7.09
CA LYS A 92 -2.05 -7.62 -5.64
C LYS A 92 -1.87 -6.27 -4.97
N SER A 93 -2.48 -6.09 -3.82
CA SER A 93 -2.36 -4.86 -3.07
C SER A 93 -2.50 -5.14 -1.59
N ALA A 94 -2.04 -4.18 -0.78
CA ALA A 94 -2.18 -4.20 0.66
C ALA A 94 -2.42 -2.78 1.12
N THR A 95 -3.17 -2.63 2.21
CA THR A 95 -3.48 -1.30 2.74
C THR A 95 -3.05 -1.19 4.19
N ILE A 96 -2.80 0.05 4.62
CA ILE A 96 -2.56 0.38 6.01
C ILE A 96 -3.11 1.78 6.25
N SER A 97 -3.56 2.05 7.46
CA SER A 97 -4.09 3.37 7.77
C SER A 97 -3.50 3.91 9.06
N GLN A 98 -3.44 5.24 9.15
CA GLN A 98 -3.06 5.98 10.35
C GLN A 98 -3.95 7.20 10.44
N THR A 99 -4.22 7.64 11.66
CA THR A 99 -5.00 8.86 11.90
C THR A 99 -4.06 10.02 12.20
N ILE A 100 -4.35 11.18 11.62
CA ILE A 100 -3.64 12.41 11.96
C ILE A 100 -4.66 13.42 12.50
N THR A 101 -4.26 14.16 13.51
CA THR A 101 -5.08 15.21 14.12
C THR A 101 -4.57 16.55 13.65
N ILE A 102 -5.46 17.35 13.06
CA ILE A 102 -5.11 18.68 12.55
C ILE A 102 -5.68 19.72 13.52
N THR A 103 -4.82 20.60 13.97
CA THR A 103 -5.16 21.64 14.95
C THR A 103 -4.93 23.03 14.35
N GLN A 104 -5.36 24.07 15.10
CA GLN A 104 -5.10 25.44 14.71
C GLN A 104 -3.62 25.78 14.79
#